data_6c81c679e256fc67a178e6ad9ce72e19
#
_entry.id   6c81c679e256fc67a178e6ad9ce72e19
#
_cell.length_a   1.000
_cell.length_b   1.000
_cell.length_c   1.000
_cell.angle_alpha   90.00
_cell.angle_beta   90.00
_cell.angle_gamma   90.00
#
_symmetry.space_group_name_H-M   'P 1'
#
loop_
_entity.id
_entity.type
_entity.pdbx_description
1 polymer ?
#
loop_
_entity_poly.entity_id
_entity_poly.type
_entity_poly.pdbx_seq_one_letter_code
_entity_poly.pdbx_strand_id
1 'polypeptide(L)'
;MGKVAFVFPGQASQYPGMGKELAGKYPAAKAVFDEADQALGFSISKMCFEGTEEVLKLTANTQPAILTCSVAVCRVLAEKGLTPDFVAGHSLSEYSALVAAGALKFADAVQLVRKRGAYMQEAVPAGVGAMAAIMGLSPAVVADACKRAAEGEVCSAANLNSPDQTVISGHAAAVKRAVEIASQLGAKRAVILAVSAPFHSALMMPAQEKLEQDLKQIAFGPLRVPVVTNVDADTIETGDEACHALIRQVTMPVRWEESVRLLIDEGVNTFVEVGPGRVLSGLLRQIERSVATLNVEDEKSLAATVEKIAGARSDAA
;
A
#
# COMPACT_ATOMS: atom_id res chain seq x y z
N MET A 1 5.32 27.26 -4.56
CA MET A 1 5.69 25.86 -4.88
C MET A 1 4.54 24.97 -4.47
N GLY A 2 4.14 23.97 -5.28
CA GLY A 2 3.13 23.02 -4.87
C GLY A 2 3.66 22.04 -3.83
N LYS A 3 2.75 21.43 -3.07
CA LYS A 3 3.08 20.44 -2.04
C LYS A 3 3.51 19.10 -2.68
N VAL A 4 4.34 18.35 -1.98
CA VAL A 4 4.84 17.04 -2.38
C VAL A 4 4.25 15.97 -1.47
N ALA A 5 3.65 14.92 -2.04
CA ALA A 5 3.24 13.74 -1.30
C ALA A 5 4.16 12.55 -1.61
N PHE A 6 4.59 11.83 -0.57
CA PHE A 6 5.17 10.51 -0.75
C PHE A 6 4.06 9.46 -0.65
N VAL A 7 3.99 8.60 -1.66
CA VAL A 7 3.03 7.51 -1.71
C VAL A 7 3.78 6.17 -1.72
N PHE A 8 3.33 5.22 -0.91
CA PHE A 8 4.02 3.96 -0.68
C PHE A 8 3.25 2.80 -1.33
N PRO A 9 3.89 2.04 -2.25
CA PRO A 9 3.22 0.99 -3.00
C PRO A 9 2.85 -0.22 -2.12
N GLY A 10 1.71 -0.82 -2.42
CA GLY A 10 1.20 -2.01 -1.74
C GLY A 10 1.66 -3.33 -2.35
N GLN A 11 1.01 -4.42 -1.95
CA GLN A 11 1.23 -5.76 -2.48
C GLN A 11 1.02 -5.79 -4.00
N ALA A 12 1.76 -6.63 -4.70
CA ALA A 12 1.95 -6.73 -6.15
C ALA A 12 3.02 -5.79 -6.74
N SER A 13 3.68 -4.97 -5.93
CA SER A 13 4.82 -4.15 -6.36
C SER A 13 6.18 -4.85 -6.15
N GLN A 14 6.23 -5.93 -5.36
CA GLN A 14 7.46 -6.67 -5.05
C GLN A 14 8.02 -7.41 -6.27
N TYR A 15 9.35 -7.48 -6.34
CA TYR A 15 10.07 -8.28 -7.34
C TYR A 15 11.44 -8.72 -6.79
N PRO A 16 11.99 -9.85 -7.26
CA PRO A 16 13.35 -10.28 -6.92
C PRO A 16 14.40 -9.24 -7.28
N GLY A 17 15.26 -8.88 -6.32
CA GLY A 17 16.29 -7.86 -6.50
C GLY A 17 15.90 -6.46 -6.01
N MET A 18 14.65 -6.22 -5.60
CA MET A 18 14.21 -4.92 -5.10
C MET A 18 15.05 -4.45 -3.90
N GLY A 19 15.46 -3.18 -3.93
CA GLY A 19 16.27 -2.55 -2.88
C GLY A 19 17.76 -2.90 -2.87
N LYS A 20 18.21 -3.95 -3.59
CA LYS A 20 19.60 -4.41 -3.59
C LYS A 20 20.59 -3.34 -4.02
N GLU A 21 20.29 -2.63 -5.09
CA GLU A 21 21.17 -1.57 -5.62
C GLU A 21 21.34 -0.43 -4.61
N LEU A 22 20.23 0.07 -4.06
CA LEU A 22 20.27 1.17 -3.10
C LEU A 22 20.95 0.74 -1.79
N ALA A 23 20.69 -0.47 -1.27
CA ALA A 23 21.36 -0.99 -0.09
C ALA A 23 22.88 -1.17 -0.31
N GLY A 24 23.31 -1.48 -1.53
CA GLY A 24 24.73 -1.60 -1.89
C GLY A 24 25.46 -0.25 -1.99
N LYS A 25 24.73 0.83 -2.27
CA LYS A 25 25.32 2.16 -2.50
C LYS A 25 25.14 3.15 -1.35
N TYR A 26 24.05 3.04 -0.61
CA TYR A 26 23.65 3.99 0.43
C TYR A 26 23.66 3.33 1.82
N PRO A 27 24.55 3.76 2.73
CA PRO A 27 24.57 3.23 4.10
C PRO A 27 23.24 3.33 4.84
N ALA A 28 22.47 4.41 4.60
CA ALA A 28 21.14 4.56 5.19
C ALA A 28 20.15 3.46 4.72
N ALA A 29 20.18 3.11 3.44
CA ALA A 29 19.34 2.02 2.94
C ALA A 29 19.79 0.66 3.51
N LYS A 30 21.12 0.42 3.54
CA LYS A 30 21.66 -0.81 4.13
C LYS A 30 21.26 -0.96 5.59
N ALA A 31 21.37 0.10 6.39
CA ALA A 31 21.00 0.09 7.80
C ALA A 31 19.53 -0.32 8.03
N VAL A 32 18.61 0.08 7.15
CA VAL A 32 17.21 -0.34 7.23
C VAL A 32 17.05 -1.85 6.99
N PHE A 33 17.75 -2.41 6.01
CA PHE A 33 17.72 -3.86 5.78
C PHE A 33 18.35 -4.64 6.95
N ASP A 34 19.46 -4.15 7.51
CA ASP A 34 20.10 -4.75 8.67
C ASP A 34 19.18 -4.72 9.92
N GLU A 35 18.49 -3.58 10.16
CA GLU A 35 17.50 -3.44 11.23
C GLU A 35 16.30 -4.39 11.03
N ALA A 36 15.81 -4.52 9.80
CA ALA A 36 14.72 -5.44 9.47
C ALA A 36 15.10 -6.90 9.74
N ASP A 37 16.29 -7.33 9.29
CA ASP A 37 16.79 -8.68 9.54
C ASP A 37 16.90 -8.97 11.04
N GLN A 38 17.39 -8.01 11.81
CA GLN A 38 17.49 -8.12 13.27
C GLN A 38 16.10 -8.19 13.93
N ALA A 39 15.17 -7.31 13.54
CA ALA A 39 13.83 -7.22 14.13
C ALA A 39 12.98 -8.48 13.83
N LEU A 40 13.15 -9.06 12.65
CA LEU A 40 12.42 -10.24 12.22
C LEU A 40 13.05 -11.57 12.69
N GLY A 41 14.35 -11.57 13.02
CA GLY A 41 15.09 -12.78 13.38
C GLY A 41 15.41 -13.70 12.21
N PHE A 42 15.24 -13.21 10.96
CA PHE A 42 15.64 -13.88 9.72
C PHE A 42 16.00 -12.84 8.64
N SER A 43 16.73 -13.26 7.61
CA SER A 43 17.20 -12.35 6.57
C SER A 43 16.12 -12.03 5.53
N ILE A 44 15.33 -10.97 5.78
CA ILE A 44 14.42 -10.39 4.79
C ILE A 44 15.21 -9.71 3.65
N SER A 45 16.39 -9.19 3.96
CA SER A 45 17.31 -8.62 2.98
C SER A 45 17.67 -9.63 1.89
N LYS A 46 18.11 -10.84 2.28
CA LYS A 46 18.41 -11.93 1.34
C LYS A 46 17.17 -12.31 0.52
N MET A 47 15.99 -12.33 1.14
CA MET A 47 14.74 -12.63 0.45
C MET A 47 14.43 -11.57 -0.61
N CYS A 48 14.59 -10.28 -0.32
CA CYS A 48 14.40 -9.20 -1.27
C CYS A 48 15.41 -9.23 -2.41
N PHE A 49 16.70 -9.50 -2.10
CA PHE A 49 17.80 -9.37 -3.07
C PHE A 49 17.97 -10.58 -3.96
N GLU A 50 17.66 -11.79 -3.47
CA GLU A 50 18.00 -13.07 -4.10
C GLU A 50 16.85 -14.09 -4.05
N GLY A 51 15.73 -13.76 -3.39
CA GLY A 51 14.56 -14.63 -3.29
C GLY A 51 13.86 -14.82 -4.63
N THR A 52 13.05 -15.89 -4.71
CA THR A 52 12.21 -16.14 -5.89
C THR A 52 10.88 -15.41 -5.81
N GLU A 53 10.19 -15.27 -6.94
CA GLU A 53 8.85 -14.71 -6.96
C GLU A 53 7.87 -15.46 -6.06
N GLU A 54 7.95 -16.80 -6.02
CA GLU A 54 7.06 -17.64 -5.21
C GLU A 54 7.21 -17.33 -3.73
N VAL A 55 8.45 -17.15 -3.24
CA VAL A 55 8.73 -16.81 -1.85
C VAL A 55 8.25 -15.40 -1.53
N LEU A 56 8.47 -14.45 -2.43
CA LEU A 56 8.05 -13.05 -2.26
C LEU A 56 6.53 -12.87 -2.40
N LYS A 57 5.80 -13.76 -3.08
CA LYS A 57 4.33 -13.73 -3.22
C LYS A 57 3.58 -14.16 -1.95
N LEU A 58 4.23 -14.87 -1.04
CA LEU A 58 3.60 -15.22 0.23
C LEU A 58 3.33 -13.95 1.04
N THR A 59 2.08 -13.66 1.34
CA THR A 59 1.65 -12.40 1.95
C THR A 59 2.43 -12.07 3.24
N ALA A 60 2.74 -13.08 4.06
CA ALA A 60 3.57 -12.92 5.25
C ALA A 60 5.02 -12.47 4.93
N ASN A 61 5.54 -12.75 3.74
CA ASN A 61 6.85 -12.28 3.28
C ASN A 61 6.74 -10.97 2.52
N THR A 62 5.72 -10.84 1.65
CA THR A 62 5.50 -9.66 0.81
C THR A 62 5.42 -8.38 1.63
N GLN A 63 4.63 -8.40 2.71
CA GLN A 63 4.37 -7.20 3.50
C GLN A 63 5.65 -6.63 4.15
N PRO A 64 6.44 -7.38 4.93
CA PRO A 64 7.68 -6.85 5.49
C PRO A 64 8.73 -6.53 4.43
N ALA A 65 8.77 -7.24 3.30
CA ALA A 65 9.71 -6.98 2.22
C ALA A 65 9.46 -5.62 1.55
N ILE A 66 8.20 -5.31 1.20
CA ILE A 66 7.82 -4.02 0.61
C ILE A 66 8.04 -2.88 1.61
N LEU A 67 7.62 -3.04 2.87
CA LEU A 67 7.82 -2.03 3.91
C LEU A 67 9.31 -1.73 4.08
N THR A 68 10.16 -2.74 4.19
CA THR A 68 11.61 -2.56 4.34
C THR A 68 12.21 -1.80 3.14
N CYS A 69 11.86 -2.20 1.92
CA CYS A 69 12.34 -1.52 0.72
C CYS A 69 11.86 -0.06 0.67
N SER A 70 10.58 0.20 0.94
CA SER A 70 10.00 1.54 0.95
C SER A 70 10.64 2.46 1.99
N VAL A 71 10.88 1.96 3.21
CA VAL A 71 11.55 2.73 4.27
C VAL A 71 13.01 2.97 3.92
N ALA A 72 13.71 2.01 3.31
CA ALA A 72 15.09 2.18 2.85
C ALA A 72 15.18 3.32 1.81
N VAL A 73 14.29 3.33 0.81
CA VAL A 73 14.20 4.43 -0.18
C VAL A 73 13.88 5.76 0.51
N CYS A 74 12.93 5.78 1.45
CA CYS A 74 12.55 6.99 2.19
C CYS A 74 13.74 7.58 2.97
N ARG A 75 14.59 6.75 3.60
CA ARG A 75 15.80 7.21 4.30
C ARG A 75 16.82 7.82 3.34
N VAL A 76 17.00 7.23 2.16
CA VAL A 76 17.89 7.81 1.14
C VAL A 76 17.37 9.15 0.63
N LEU A 77 16.07 9.30 0.40
CA LEU A 77 15.45 10.57 0.02
C LEU A 77 15.67 11.65 1.09
N ALA A 78 15.52 11.29 2.37
CA ALA A 78 15.78 12.21 3.50
C ALA A 78 17.24 12.68 3.53
N GLU A 79 18.24 11.80 3.27
CA GLU A 79 19.65 12.20 3.14
C GLU A 79 19.90 13.16 1.96
N LYS A 80 19.04 13.10 0.92
CA LYS A 80 19.06 14.05 -0.20
C LYS A 80 18.30 15.36 0.08
N GLY A 81 17.79 15.54 1.30
CA GLY A 81 17.02 16.72 1.69
C GLY A 81 15.59 16.77 1.11
N LEU A 82 15.09 15.65 0.63
CA LEU A 82 13.72 15.53 0.14
C LEU A 82 12.80 15.03 1.24
N THR A 83 11.86 15.88 1.62
CA THR A 83 10.82 15.59 2.62
C THR A 83 9.45 15.83 2.02
N PRO A 84 8.43 15.03 2.37
CA PRO A 84 7.08 15.23 1.91
C PRO A 84 6.32 16.21 2.80
N ASP A 85 5.26 16.83 2.23
CA ASP A 85 4.25 17.58 2.98
C ASP A 85 3.12 16.67 3.47
N PHE A 86 2.86 15.56 2.77
CA PHE A 86 1.89 14.52 3.12
C PHE A 86 2.45 13.14 2.80
N VAL A 87 1.93 12.14 3.48
CA VAL A 87 2.23 10.75 3.16
C VAL A 87 0.95 9.91 3.09
N ALA A 88 0.94 8.93 2.18
CA ALA A 88 -0.11 7.93 2.09
C ALA A 88 0.48 6.59 1.66
N GLY A 89 -0.10 5.48 2.12
CA GLY A 89 0.35 4.16 1.72
C GLY A 89 -0.82 3.27 1.33
N HIS A 90 -0.65 2.43 0.31
CA HIS A 90 -1.70 1.53 -0.14
C HIS A 90 -1.69 0.26 0.70
N SER A 91 -2.78 -0.03 1.43
CA SER A 91 -2.94 -1.21 2.28
C SER A 91 -1.79 -1.38 3.29
N LEU A 92 -0.96 -2.42 3.15
CA LEU A 92 0.21 -2.65 4.02
C LEU A 92 1.12 -1.43 4.15
N SER A 93 1.20 -0.61 3.12
CA SER A 93 2.12 0.52 3.10
C SER A 93 1.60 1.78 3.80
N GLU A 94 0.40 1.75 4.38
CA GLU A 94 0.00 2.73 5.40
C GLU A 94 0.95 2.66 6.61
N TYR A 95 1.49 1.46 6.93
CA TYR A 95 2.58 1.31 7.91
C TYR A 95 3.87 2.00 7.44
N SER A 96 4.21 1.93 6.16
CA SER A 96 5.36 2.67 5.60
C SER A 96 5.17 4.19 5.72
N ALA A 97 3.96 4.67 5.46
CA ALA A 97 3.59 6.08 5.63
C ALA A 97 3.71 6.52 7.09
N LEU A 98 3.25 5.71 8.05
CA LEU A 98 3.38 6.00 9.49
C LEU A 98 4.83 6.00 9.97
N VAL A 99 5.68 5.11 9.43
CA VAL A 99 7.13 5.14 9.71
C VAL A 99 7.76 6.41 9.14
N ALA A 100 7.42 6.81 7.92
CA ALA A 100 7.91 8.04 7.29
C ALA A 100 7.44 9.28 8.05
N ALA A 101 6.20 9.30 8.54
CA ALA A 101 5.67 10.36 9.39
C ALA A 101 6.27 10.37 10.81
N GLY A 102 6.99 9.31 11.21
CA GLY A 102 7.63 9.21 12.52
C GLY A 102 6.71 8.73 13.65
N ALA A 103 5.47 8.39 13.35
CA ALA A 103 4.51 7.88 14.33
C ALA A 103 4.77 6.43 14.76
N LEU A 104 5.38 5.63 13.89
CA LEU A 104 5.65 4.22 14.13
C LEU A 104 7.15 3.95 13.98
N LYS A 105 7.75 3.24 14.94
CA LYS A 105 9.14 2.80 14.82
C LYS A 105 9.24 1.70 13.76
N PHE A 106 10.29 1.74 12.96
CA PHE A 106 10.45 0.78 11.86
C PHE A 106 10.54 -0.68 12.33
N ALA A 107 11.28 -0.94 13.42
CA ALA A 107 11.39 -2.29 13.99
C ALA A 107 10.02 -2.86 14.42
N ASP A 108 9.15 -2.03 15.01
CA ASP A 108 7.79 -2.42 15.38
C ASP A 108 6.93 -2.64 14.13
N ALA A 109 7.02 -1.73 13.15
CA ALA A 109 6.26 -1.80 11.90
C ALA A 109 6.55 -3.08 11.11
N VAL A 110 7.83 -3.45 10.97
CA VAL A 110 8.21 -4.62 10.18
C VAL A 110 7.74 -5.94 10.82
N GLN A 111 7.74 -6.01 12.15
CA GLN A 111 7.17 -7.14 12.89
C GLN A 111 5.64 -7.18 12.77
N LEU A 112 4.97 -6.02 12.91
CA LEU A 112 3.52 -5.92 12.78
C LEU A 112 3.03 -6.36 11.40
N VAL A 113 3.65 -5.87 10.31
CA VAL A 113 3.21 -6.26 8.96
C VAL A 113 3.53 -7.72 8.66
N ARG A 114 4.58 -8.29 9.27
CA ARG A 114 4.83 -9.74 9.21
C ARG A 114 3.70 -10.54 9.83
N LYS A 115 3.28 -10.16 11.04
CA LYS A 115 2.13 -10.75 11.74
C LYS A 115 0.83 -10.52 10.96
N ARG A 116 0.60 -9.27 10.50
CA ARG A 116 -0.57 -8.92 9.67
C ARG A 116 -0.67 -9.84 8.46
N GLY A 117 0.42 -10.03 7.71
CA GLY A 117 0.47 -10.92 6.57
C GLY A 117 0.13 -12.37 6.93
N ALA A 118 0.66 -12.89 8.04
CA ALA A 118 0.36 -14.22 8.53
C ALA A 118 -1.12 -14.36 8.96
N TYR A 119 -1.64 -13.42 9.75
CA TYR A 119 -3.04 -13.43 10.20
C TYR A 119 -4.02 -13.37 9.04
N MET A 120 -3.76 -12.51 8.04
CA MET A 120 -4.60 -12.42 6.85
C MET A 120 -4.54 -13.69 6.00
N GLN A 121 -3.38 -14.35 5.93
CA GLN A 121 -3.21 -15.63 5.24
C GLN A 121 -3.99 -16.77 5.92
N GLU A 122 -4.05 -16.75 7.25
CA GLU A 122 -4.70 -17.77 8.09
C GLU A 122 -6.18 -17.52 8.34
N ALA A 123 -6.67 -16.29 8.10
CA ALA A 123 -8.03 -15.88 8.44
C ALA A 123 -9.12 -16.73 7.77
N VAL A 124 -8.81 -17.23 6.56
CA VAL A 124 -9.75 -18.02 5.75
C VAL A 124 -9.03 -19.22 5.16
N PRO A 125 -9.62 -20.43 5.19
CA PRO A 125 -9.04 -21.58 4.52
C PRO A 125 -8.79 -21.33 3.02
N ALA A 126 -7.75 -21.94 2.49
CA ALA A 126 -7.42 -21.82 1.08
C ALA A 126 -8.60 -22.23 0.17
N GLY A 127 -8.91 -21.41 -0.83
CA GLY A 127 -10.00 -21.66 -1.77
C GLY A 127 -11.39 -21.19 -1.31
N VAL A 128 -11.57 -20.79 -0.05
CA VAL A 128 -12.85 -20.22 0.44
C VAL A 128 -13.07 -18.80 -0.05
N GLY A 129 -12.00 -18.00 -0.08
CA GLY A 129 -12.04 -16.61 -0.52
C GLY A 129 -11.33 -16.38 -1.86
N ALA A 130 -11.70 -15.28 -2.52
CA ALA A 130 -11.06 -14.80 -3.74
C ALA A 130 -11.10 -13.28 -3.83
N MET A 131 -10.29 -12.73 -4.74
CA MET A 131 -10.34 -11.34 -5.16
C MET A 131 -10.36 -11.27 -6.69
N ALA A 132 -10.96 -10.20 -7.24
CA ALA A 132 -10.95 -9.94 -8.66
C ALA A 132 -10.78 -8.45 -8.95
N ALA A 133 -10.01 -8.12 -10.00
CA ALA A 133 -9.91 -6.76 -10.51
C ALA A 133 -10.96 -6.54 -11.61
N ILE A 134 -11.78 -5.51 -11.45
CA ILE A 134 -12.79 -5.06 -12.39
C ILE A 134 -12.35 -3.72 -12.97
N MET A 135 -12.29 -3.64 -14.30
CA MET A 135 -11.85 -2.44 -15.02
C MET A 135 -12.92 -1.95 -15.98
N GLY A 136 -13.05 -0.62 -16.09
CA GLY A 136 -13.96 0.03 -17.04
C GLY A 136 -15.40 0.19 -16.56
N LEU A 137 -15.64 -0.02 -15.26
CA LEU A 137 -16.90 0.27 -14.58
C LEU A 137 -16.65 1.21 -13.42
N SER A 138 -17.61 2.09 -13.14
CA SER A 138 -17.54 2.94 -11.94
C SER A 138 -17.65 2.12 -10.66
N PRO A 139 -17.07 2.60 -9.54
CA PRO A 139 -17.17 1.94 -8.24
C PRO A 139 -18.61 1.62 -7.81
N ALA A 140 -19.58 2.49 -8.12
CA ALA A 140 -20.99 2.29 -7.80
C ALA A 140 -21.58 1.09 -8.56
N VAL A 141 -21.26 0.94 -9.85
CA VAL A 141 -21.72 -0.20 -10.66
C VAL A 141 -21.08 -1.50 -10.18
N VAL A 142 -19.78 -1.47 -9.80
CA VAL A 142 -19.11 -2.64 -9.22
C VAL A 142 -19.71 -3.03 -7.86
N ALA A 143 -20.06 -2.05 -7.02
CA ALA A 143 -20.72 -2.31 -5.74
C ALA A 143 -22.11 -2.95 -5.94
N ASP A 144 -22.89 -2.52 -6.94
CA ASP A 144 -24.17 -3.17 -7.30
C ASP A 144 -23.94 -4.61 -7.77
N ALA A 145 -22.95 -4.85 -8.63
CA ALA A 145 -22.60 -6.19 -9.07
C ALA A 145 -22.23 -7.11 -7.88
N CYS A 146 -21.46 -6.62 -6.90
CA CYS A 146 -21.14 -7.36 -5.69
C CYS A 146 -22.40 -7.68 -4.87
N LYS A 147 -23.29 -6.70 -4.67
CA LYS A 147 -24.53 -6.88 -3.92
C LYS A 147 -25.43 -7.95 -4.55
N ARG A 148 -25.57 -7.92 -5.88
CA ARG A 148 -26.37 -8.92 -6.64
C ARG A 148 -25.72 -10.31 -6.58
N ALA A 149 -24.38 -10.37 -6.59
CA ALA A 149 -23.63 -11.62 -6.54
C ALA A 149 -23.55 -12.26 -5.16
N ALA A 150 -23.83 -11.52 -4.11
CA ALA A 150 -23.62 -11.98 -2.72
C ALA A 150 -24.46 -13.22 -2.36
N GLU A 151 -25.77 -13.22 -2.66
CA GLU A 151 -26.67 -14.37 -2.40
C GLU A 151 -26.48 -14.97 -0.98
N GLY A 152 -26.29 -14.13 0.02
CA GLY A 152 -26.00 -14.53 1.41
C GLY A 152 -24.52 -14.75 1.75
N GLU A 153 -23.63 -14.67 0.78
CA GLU A 153 -22.19 -14.72 0.96
C GLU A 153 -21.57 -13.30 1.00
N VAL A 154 -20.32 -13.20 1.44
CA VAL A 154 -19.57 -11.94 1.41
C VAL A 154 -19.05 -11.68 -0.01
N CYS A 155 -19.36 -10.51 -0.56
CA CYS A 155 -18.75 -9.95 -1.76
C CYS A 155 -18.82 -8.42 -1.69
N SER A 156 -17.70 -7.73 -1.72
CA SER A 156 -17.62 -6.26 -1.59
C SER A 156 -16.44 -5.67 -2.34
N ALA A 157 -16.46 -4.35 -2.58
CA ALA A 157 -15.30 -3.62 -3.02
C ALA A 157 -14.23 -3.65 -1.92
N ALA A 158 -13.01 -3.96 -2.30
CA ALA A 158 -11.84 -4.07 -1.44
C ALA A 158 -10.81 -2.96 -1.69
N ASN A 159 -10.60 -2.59 -2.95
CA ASN A 159 -9.75 -1.44 -3.30
C ASN A 159 -10.46 -0.58 -4.37
N LEU A 160 -10.70 0.67 -4.02
CA LEU A 160 -11.18 1.71 -4.92
C LEU A 160 -9.97 2.44 -5.48
N ASN A 161 -9.33 1.84 -6.50
CA ASN A 161 -8.00 2.23 -6.94
C ASN A 161 -7.98 3.45 -7.87
N SER A 162 -8.98 3.56 -8.74
CA SER A 162 -9.13 4.68 -9.68
C SER A 162 -10.58 4.70 -10.19
N PRO A 163 -11.01 5.75 -10.94
CA PRO A 163 -12.35 5.80 -11.53
C PRO A 163 -12.73 4.58 -12.36
N ASP A 164 -11.72 3.94 -12.95
CA ASP A 164 -11.86 2.80 -13.87
C ASP A 164 -11.41 1.45 -13.30
N GLN A 165 -10.91 1.41 -12.04
CA GLN A 165 -10.39 0.17 -11.46
C GLN A 165 -10.85 -0.02 -10.02
N THR A 166 -11.65 -1.05 -9.80
CA THR A 166 -12.05 -1.54 -8.48
C THR A 166 -11.65 -3.00 -8.31
N VAL A 167 -11.03 -3.32 -7.17
CA VAL A 167 -10.81 -4.72 -6.76
C VAL A 167 -11.93 -5.13 -5.84
N ILE A 168 -12.52 -6.31 -6.09
CA ILE A 168 -13.56 -6.92 -5.24
C ILE A 168 -12.99 -8.10 -4.47
N SER A 169 -13.59 -8.40 -3.33
CA SER A 169 -13.13 -9.43 -2.40
C SER A 169 -14.32 -10.10 -1.69
N GLY A 170 -14.19 -11.39 -1.38
CA GLY A 170 -15.22 -12.13 -0.68
C GLY A 170 -15.09 -13.64 -0.85
N HIS A 171 -16.20 -14.36 -0.67
CA HIS A 171 -16.27 -15.78 -0.94
C HIS A 171 -16.02 -16.06 -2.44
N ALA A 172 -15.28 -17.12 -2.73
CA ALA A 172 -14.83 -17.41 -4.09
C ALA A 172 -16.00 -17.57 -5.09
N ALA A 173 -17.11 -18.19 -4.67
CA ALA A 173 -18.30 -18.34 -5.50
C ALA A 173 -18.97 -16.98 -5.78
N ALA A 174 -19.16 -16.15 -4.75
CA ALA A 174 -19.71 -14.80 -4.91
C ALA A 174 -18.85 -13.90 -5.78
N VAL A 175 -17.53 -13.91 -5.59
CA VAL A 175 -16.58 -13.15 -6.44
C VAL A 175 -16.68 -13.61 -7.90
N LYS A 176 -16.78 -14.92 -8.15
CA LYS A 176 -16.97 -15.43 -9.52
C LYS A 176 -18.27 -14.94 -10.15
N ARG A 177 -19.40 -14.99 -9.44
CA ARG A 177 -20.68 -14.43 -9.91
C ARG A 177 -20.58 -12.93 -10.18
N ALA A 178 -19.89 -12.18 -9.29
CA ALA A 178 -19.68 -10.75 -9.47
C ALA A 178 -18.86 -10.43 -10.72
N VAL A 179 -17.85 -11.22 -11.06
CA VAL A 179 -17.07 -11.11 -12.31
C VAL A 179 -17.96 -11.33 -13.53
N GLU A 180 -18.85 -12.33 -13.50
CA GLU A 180 -19.79 -12.60 -14.59
C GLU A 180 -20.80 -11.46 -14.77
N ILE A 181 -21.36 -10.95 -13.66
CA ILE A 181 -22.27 -9.80 -13.67
C ILE A 181 -21.56 -8.54 -14.18
N ALA A 182 -20.36 -8.24 -13.70
CA ALA A 182 -19.57 -7.10 -14.15
C ALA A 182 -19.28 -7.17 -15.65
N SER A 183 -18.98 -8.37 -16.17
CA SER A 183 -18.79 -8.58 -17.62
C SER A 183 -20.06 -8.30 -18.41
N GLN A 184 -21.24 -8.72 -17.93
CA GLN A 184 -22.52 -8.42 -18.55
C GLN A 184 -22.87 -6.93 -18.50
N LEU A 185 -22.40 -6.21 -17.47
CA LEU A 185 -22.57 -4.75 -17.33
C LEU A 185 -21.56 -3.93 -18.16
N GLY A 186 -20.70 -4.60 -18.95
CA GLY A 186 -19.77 -3.93 -19.86
C GLY A 186 -18.39 -3.64 -19.29
N ALA A 187 -17.94 -4.37 -18.26
CA ALA A 187 -16.57 -4.29 -17.81
C ALA A 187 -15.59 -4.56 -18.96
N LYS A 188 -14.61 -3.68 -19.16
CA LYS A 188 -13.55 -3.86 -20.16
C LYS A 188 -12.69 -5.09 -19.83
N ARG A 189 -12.51 -5.36 -18.54
CA ARG A 189 -11.77 -6.50 -18.03
C ARG A 189 -12.26 -6.86 -16.63
N ALA A 190 -12.45 -8.15 -16.37
CA ALA A 190 -12.76 -8.69 -15.06
C ALA A 190 -11.92 -9.96 -14.86
N VAL A 191 -10.99 -9.96 -13.89
CA VAL A 191 -9.97 -11.00 -13.74
C VAL A 191 -9.82 -11.39 -12.28
N ILE A 192 -9.95 -12.70 -12.01
CA ILE A 192 -9.61 -13.28 -10.70
C ILE A 192 -8.11 -13.10 -10.46
N LEU A 193 -7.76 -12.58 -9.29
CA LEU A 193 -6.38 -12.35 -8.89
C LEU A 193 -5.76 -13.61 -8.26
N ALA A 194 -4.49 -13.85 -8.52
CA ALA A 194 -3.72 -14.93 -7.92
C ALA A 194 -3.24 -14.54 -6.51
N VAL A 195 -4.19 -14.33 -5.60
CA VAL A 195 -3.95 -14.00 -4.20
C VAL A 195 -4.45 -15.11 -3.29
N SER A 196 -3.88 -15.21 -2.09
CA SER A 196 -4.12 -16.31 -1.16
C SER A 196 -5.31 -16.11 -0.22
N ALA A 197 -5.86 -14.88 -0.14
CA ALA A 197 -6.92 -14.56 0.80
C ALA A 197 -7.79 -13.40 0.31
N PRO A 198 -9.04 -13.28 0.79
CA PRO A 198 -10.00 -12.23 0.42
C PRO A 198 -9.76 -10.95 1.24
N PHE A 199 -8.63 -10.27 1.00
CA PHE A 199 -8.23 -9.07 1.73
C PHE A 199 -9.29 -7.97 1.67
N HIS A 200 -9.33 -7.14 2.71
CA HIS A 200 -10.23 -5.98 2.79
C HIS A 200 -11.71 -6.34 2.64
N SER A 201 -12.13 -7.43 3.26
CA SER A 201 -13.52 -7.88 3.31
C SER A 201 -13.88 -8.35 4.73
N ALA A 202 -15.17 -8.52 5.01
CA ALA A 202 -15.64 -9.02 6.31
C ALA A 202 -15.05 -10.39 6.70
N LEU A 203 -14.58 -11.18 5.73
CA LEU A 203 -13.91 -12.45 5.97
C LEU A 203 -12.55 -12.31 6.68
N MET A 204 -11.98 -11.09 6.72
CA MET A 204 -10.73 -10.81 7.42
C MET A 204 -10.94 -10.47 8.92
N MET A 205 -12.15 -10.56 9.45
CA MET A 205 -12.41 -10.25 10.87
C MET A 205 -11.49 -11.02 11.83
N PRO A 206 -11.21 -12.34 11.65
CA PRO A 206 -10.29 -13.05 12.54
C PRO A 206 -8.86 -12.50 12.51
N ALA A 207 -8.42 -11.96 11.37
CA ALA A 207 -7.12 -11.29 11.26
C ALA A 207 -7.14 -9.92 11.95
N GLN A 208 -8.23 -9.17 11.81
CA GLN A 208 -8.40 -7.87 12.48
C GLN A 208 -8.33 -8.03 14.00
N GLU A 209 -9.06 -8.98 14.57
CA GLU A 209 -9.08 -9.22 16.02
C GLU A 209 -7.70 -9.58 16.60
N LYS A 210 -6.94 -10.41 15.89
CA LYS A 210 -5.54 -10.73 16.28
C LYS A 210 -4.62 -9.51 16.18
N LEU A 211 -4.71 -8.78 15.06
CA LEU A 211 -3.87 -7.62 14.81
C LEU A 211 -4.18 -6.46 15.77
N GLU A 212 -5.43 -6.28 16.15
CA GLU A 212 -5.85 -5.27 17.14
C GLU A 212 -5.14 -5.48 18.49
N GLN A 213 -4.98 -6.74 18.93
CA GLN A 213 -4.26 -7.06 20.15
C GLN A 213 -2.78 -6.64 20.06
N ASP A 214 -2.13 -6.89 18.92
CA ASP A 214 -0.76 -6.46 18.71
C ASP A 214 -0.63 -4.93 18.60
N LEU A 215 -1.50 -4.26 17.84
CA LEU A 215 -1.49 -2.81 17.66
C LEU A 215 -1.66 -2.05 18.98
N LYS A 216 -2.51 -2.54 19.89
CA LYS A 216 -2.70 -1.96 21.22
C LYS A 216 -1.47 -2.07 22.14
N GLN A 217 -0.48 -2.90 21.79
CA GLN A 217 0.78 -3.01 22.55
C GLN A 217 1.87 -2.08 22.00
N ILE A 218 1.64 -1.44 20.85
CA ILE A 218 2.62 -0.56 20.21
C ILE A 218 2.40 0.88 20.64
N ALA A 219 3.48 1.56 20.97
CA ALA A 219 3.46 2.98 21.25
C ALA A 219 3.55 3.76 19.91
N PHE A 220 2.46 4.39 19.52
CA PHE A 220 2.46 5.35 18.43
C PHE A 220 2.90 6.73 18.96
N GLY A 221 3.82 7.37 18.25
CA GLY A 221 4.28 8.73 18.53
C GLY A 221 3.47 9.79 17.75
N PRO A 222 3.82 11.08 17.93
CA PRO A 222 3.25 12.16 17.14
C PRO A 222 3.68 12.06 15.67
N LEU A 223 2.81 12.45 14.77
CA LEU A 223 3.09 12.55 13.35
C LEU A 223 3.83 13.85 13.04
N ARG A 224 4.90 13.76 12.25
CA ARG A 224 5.66 14.94 11.76
C ARG A 224 5.05 15.57 10.52
N VAL A 225 4.30 14.76 9.76
CA VAL A 225 3.55 15.14 8.57
C VAL A 225 2.22 14.39 8.58
N PRO A 226 1.13 14.99 8.06
CA PRO A 226 -0.15 14.32 7.97
C PRO A 226 -0.08 13.02 7.17
N VAL A 227 -0.79 12.01 7.63
CA VAL A 227 -0.96 10.72 6.96
C VAL A 227 -2.39 10.61 6.47
N VAL A 228 -2.60 10.25 5.20
CA VAL A 228 -3.94 9.93 4.69
C VAL A 228 -4.22 8.45 4.90
N THR A 229 -5.32 8.14 5.60
CA THR A 229 -5.71 6.76 5.91
C THR A 229 -6.51 6.13 4.77
N ASN A 230 -6.40 4.81 4.63
CA ASN A 230 -7.11 4.07 3.58
C ASN A 230 -8.61 3.98 3.83
N VAL A 231 -9.02 3.84 5.11
CA VAL A 231 -10.43 3.61 5.45
C VAL A 231 -11.29 4.85 5.39
N ASP A 232 -10.74 5.99 5.83
CA ASP A 232 -11.50 7.23 5.92
C ASP A 232 -11.24 8.13 4.71
N ALA A 233 -10.12 7.90 3.98
CA ALA A 233 -9.62 8.80 2.94
C ALA A 233 -9.53 10.24 3.47
N ASP A 234 -9.04 10.37 4.70
CA ASP A 234 -8.88 11.63 5.42
C ASP A 234 -7.52 11.65 6.13
N THR A 235 -7.05 12.85 6.47
CA THR A 235 -5.80 13.05 7.19
C THR A 235 -5.96 12.75 8.66
N ILE A 236 -4.90 12.20 9.25
CA ILE A 236 -4.73 12.04 10.69
C ILE A 236 -3.45 12.73 11.15
N GLU A 237 -3.44 13.15 12.41
CA GLU A 237 -2.33 13.86 13.03
C GLU A 237 -1.85 13.21 14.34
N THR A 238 -2.58 12.21 14.84
CA THR A 238 -2.28 11.56 16.12
C THR A 238 -2.02 10.06 15.98
N GLY A 239 -1.21 9.52 16.89
CA GLY A 239 -0.93 8.08 16.92
C GLY A 239 -2.16 7.22 17.25
N ASP A 240 -3.09 7.74 18.06
CA ASP A 240 -4.32 7.03 18.42
C ASP A 240 -5.23 6.88 17.18
N GLU A 241 -5.38 7.93 16.37
CA GLU A 241 -6.09 7.88 15.10
C GLU A 241 -5.46 6.85 14.16
N ALA A 242 -4.11 6.81 14.08
CA ALA A 242 -3.39 5.83 13.28
C ALA A 242 -3.69 4.38 13.73
N CYS A 243 -3.63 4.11 15.03
CA CYS A 243 -3.96 2.80 15.58
C CYS A 243 -5.39 2.36 15.21
N HIS A 244 -6.38 3.24 15.42
CA HIS A 244 -7.77 2.97 15.11
C HIS A 244 -8.02 2.75 13.60
N ALA A 245 -7.36 3.53 12.74
CA ALA A 245 -7.46 3.37 11.30
C ALA A 245 -6.88 2.02 10.84
N LEU A 246 -5.69 1.64 11.33
CA LEU A 246 -5.04 0.37 11.00
C LEU A 246 -5.85 -0.86 11.42
N ILE A 247 -6.56 -0.80 12.56
CA ILE A 247 -7.44 -1.88 13.01
C ILE A 247 -8.57 -2.07 11.99
N ARG A 248 -9.29 -1.01 11.64
CA ARG A 248 -10.42 -1.06 10.69
C ARG A 248 -9.99 -1.41 9.27
N GLN A 249 -8.78 -1.02 8.87
CA GLN A 249 -8.24 -1.22 7.53
C GLN A 249 -8.24 -2.69 7.09
N VAL A 250 -8.12 -3.64 8.03
CA VAL A 250 -8.02 -5.08 7.71
C VAL A 250 -9.26 -5.60 7.00
N THR A 251 -10.45 -5.11 7.40
CA THR A 251 -11.75 -5.56 6.88
C THR A 251 -12.42 -4.53 5.97
N MET A 252 -11.99 -3.28 6.00
CA MET A 252 -12.59 -2.17 5.24
C MET A 252 -11.85 -1.92 3.92
N PRO A 253 -12.50 -1.30 2.93
CA PRO A 253 -11.89 -1.02 1.65
C PRO A 253 -10.76 0.01 1.74
N VAL A 254 -9.78 -0.13 0.85
CA VAL A 254 -8.78 0.90 0.55
C VAL A 254 -9.41 1.93 -0.39
N ARG A 255 -9.67 3.14 0.09
CA ARG A 255 -10.27 4.26 -0.65
C ARG A 255 -9.18 5.10 -1.33
N TRP A 256 -8.40 4.44 -2.22
CA TRP A 256 -7.18 5.05 -2.78
C TRP A 256 -7.47 6.25 -3.68
N GLU A 257 -8.46 6.16 -4.56
CA GLU A 257 -8.83 7.29 -5.42
C GLU A 257 -9.22 8.51 -4.59
N GLU A 258 -10.04 8.32 -3.56
CA GLU A 258 -10.48 9.41 -2.69
C GLU A 258 -9.31 10.00 -1.90
N SER A 259 -8.40 9.17 -1.42
CA SER A 259 -7.16 9.61 -0.75
C SER A 259 -6.28 10.48 -1.66
N VAL A 260 -6.14 10.10 -2.92
CA VAL A 260 -5.38 10.90 -3.91
C VAL A 260 -6.08 12.22 -4.21
N ARG A 261 -7.41 12.23 -4.37
CA ARG A 261 -8.17 13.45 -4.60
C ARG A 261 -8.08 14.42 -3.42
N LEU A 262 -8.20 13.91 -2.19
CA LEU A 262 -7.97 14.70 -0.98
C LEU A 262 -6.58 15.39 -1.02
N LEU A 263 -5.53 14.64 -1.33
CA LEU A 263 -4.18 15.20 -1.42
C LEU A 263 -4.07 16.31 -2.47
N ILE A 264 -4.74 16.14 -3.61
CA ILE A 264 -4.79 17.16 -4.67
C ILE A 264 -5.53 18.41 -4.17
N ASP A 265 -6.67 18.24 -3.52
CA ASP A 265 -7.47 19.33 -2.94
C ASP A 265 -6.70 20.09 -1.85
N GLU A 266 -5.81 19.38 -1.11
CA GLU A 266 -4.85 19.95 -0.16
C GLU A 266 -3.67 20.68 -0.82
N GLY A 267 -3.62 20.73 -2.16
CA GLY A 267 -2.61 21.46 -2.94
C GLY A 267 -1.38 20.63 -3.30
N VAL A 268 -1.43 19.31 -3.16
CA VAL A 268 -0.38 18.41 -3.66
C VAL A 268 -0.43 18.39 -5.19
N ASN A 269 0.67 18.77 -5.82
CA ASN A 269 0.82 18.73 -7.28
C ASN A 269 1.97 17.80 -7.73
N THR A 270 2.72 17.25 -6.80
CA THR A 270 3.82 16.33 -7.08
C THR A 270 3.70 15.10 -6.16
N PHE A 271 3.57 13.94 -6.77
CA PHE A 271 3.52 12.66 -6.08
C PHE A 271 4.82 11.90 -6.36
N VAL A 272 5.43 11.35 -5.32
CA VAL A 272 6.61 10.49 -5.42
C VAL A 272 6.24 9.10 -4.89
N GLU A 273 6.20 8.10 -5.75
CA GLU A 273 6.06 6.70 -5.33
C GLU A 273 7.41 6.23 -4.77
N VAL A 274 7.41 5.88 -3.47
CA VAL A 274 8.61 5.57 -2.69
C VAL A 274 8.63 4.08 -2.35
N GLY A 275 9.45 3.31 -3.05
CA GLY A 275 9.51 1.85 -2.88
C GLY A 275 9.52 1.11 -4.21
N PRO A 276 9.34 -0.24 -4.18
CA PRO A 276 9.48 -1.07 -5.36
C PRO A 276 8.33 -0.87 -6.37
N GLY A 277 8.66 -0.87 -7.65
CA GLY A 277 7.69 -0.81 -8.75
C GLY A 277 7.11 0.58 -9.03
N ARG A 278 6.06 0.61 -9.86
CA ARG A 278 5.40 1.85 -10.33
C ARG A 278 3.88 1.69 -10.42
N VAL A 279 3.32 0.93 -9.49
CA VAL A 279 1.89 0.60 -9.49
C VAL A 279 1.05 1.84 -9.19
N LEU A 280 1.41 2.59 -8.13
CA LEU A 280 0.68 3.80 -7.74
C LEU A 280 0.86 4.92 -8.77
N SER A 281 2.03 5.03 -9.39
CA SER A 281 2.28 5.96 -10.50
C SER A 281 1.35 5.70 -11.67
N GLY A 282 1.00 4.45 -11.93
CA GLY A 282 0.01 4.07 -12.94
C GLY A 282 -1.41 4.50 -12.55
N LEU A 283 -1.80 4.29 -11.30
CA LEU A 283 -3.11 4.68 -10.77
C LEU A 283 -3.28 6.21 -10.71
N LEU A 284 -2.25 6.94 -10.26
CA LEU A 284 -2.24 8.40 -10.21
C LEU A 284 -2.54 9.01 -11.59
N ARG A 285 -1.94 8.50 -12.66
CA ARG A 285 -2.21 8.97 -14.03
C ARG A 285 -3.63 8.68 -14.52
N GLN A 286 -4.32 7.68 -13.94
CA GLN A 286 -5.72 7.40 -14.22
C GLN A 286 -6.65 8.33 -13.43
N ILE A 287 -6.26 8.71 -12.20
CA ILE A 287 -7.03 9.58 -11.32
C ILE A 287 -6.91 11.04 -11.77
N GLU A 288 -5.65 11.53 -11.97
CA GLU A 288 -5.39 12.91 -12.34
C GLU A 288 -4.09 13.01 -13.18
N ARG A 289 -4.21 13.53 -14.40
CA ARG A 289 -3.07 13.65 -15.34
C ARG A 289 -2.28 14.94 -15.20
N SER A 290 -2.85 15.93 -14.53
CA SER A 290 -2.23 17.25 -14.39
C SER A 290 -1.14 17.28 -13.31
N VAL A 291 -1.14 16.31 -12.38
CA VAL A 291 -0.13 16.23 -11.31
C VAL A 291 1.17 15.57 -11.79
N ALA A 292 2.29 16.04 -11.26
CA ALA A 292 3.58 15.41 -11.52
C ALA A 292 3.67 14.07 -10.76
N THR A 293 3.99 12.99 -11.49
CA THR A 293 4.14 11.66 -10.92
C THR A 293 5.57 11.17 -11.13
N LEU A 294 6.27 10.96 -10.01
CA LEU A 294 7.65 10.48 -9.93
C LEU A 294 7.68 9.14 -9.18
N ASN A 295 8.78 8.40 -9.29
CA ASN A 295 9.01 7.20 -8.48
C ASN A 295 10.48 7.08 -8.10
N VAL A 296 10.75 6.40 -7.00
CA VAL A 296 12.10 6.04 -6.56
C VAL A 296 12.12 4.59 -6.10
N GLU A 297 12.78 3.74 -6.89
CA GLU A 297 12.99 2.32 -6.61
C GLU A 297 14.45 1.89 -6.77
N ASP A 298 15.24 2.66 -7.55
CA ASP A 298 16.64 2.43 -7.91
C ASP A 298 17.40 3.77 -7.99
N GLU A 299 18.70 3.70 -8.28
CA GLU A 299 19.53 4.91 -8.36
C GLU A 299 19.15 5.82 -9.51
N LYS A 300 18.77 5.27 -10.65
CA LYS A 300 18.35 6.05 -11.83
C LYS A 300 17.10 6.86 -11.53
N SER A 301 16.09 6.26 -10.95
CA SER A 301 14.87 6.94 -10.57
C SER A 301 15.08 7.92 -9.41
N LEU A 302 15.99 7.60 -8.47
CA LEU A 302 16.40 8.53 -7.41
C LEU A 302 17.02 9.81 -8.00
N ALA A 303 18.02 9.67 -8.88
CA ALA A 303 18.68 10.81 -9.50
C ALA A 303 17.68 11.70 -10.28
N ALA A 304 16.83 11.10 -11.10
CA ALA A 304 15.82 11.81 -11.87
C ALA A 304 14.80 12.55 -10.97
N THR A 305 14.39 11.93 -9.85
CA THR A 305 13.45 12.54 -8.90
C THR A 305 14.08 13.72 -8.16
N VAL A 306 15.33 13.55 -7.69
CA VAL A 306 16.09 14.64 -7.02
C VAL A 306 16.25 15.84 -7.95
N GLU A 307 16.68 15.62 -9.19
CA GLU A 307 16.86 16.69 -10.20
C GLU A 307 15.55 17.42 -10.47
N LYS A 308 14.46 16.70 -10.66
CA LYS A 308 13.16 17.30 -10.99
C LYS A 308 12.59 18.13 -9.84
N ILE A 309 12.70 17.65 -8.60
CA ILE A 309 12.23 18.41 -7.43
C ILE A 309 13.14 19.61 -7.14
N ALA A 310 14.45 19.48 -7.31
CA ALA A 310 15.39 20.59 -7.14
C ALA A 310 15.13 21.69 -8.19
N GLY A 311 14.93 21.34 -9.47
CA GLY A 311 14.59 22.26 -10.53
C GLY A 311 13.29 23.03 -10.25
N ALA A 312 12.23 22.33 -9.82
CA ALA A 312 10.96 22.97 -9.47
C ALA A 312 11.06 23.91 -8.25
N ARG A 313 12.08 23.72 -7.39
CA ARG A 313 12.37 24.63 -6.26
C ARG A 313 13.10 25.89 -6.71
N SER A 314 14.00 25.80 -7.68
CA SER A 314 14.72 26.94 -8.22
C SER A 314 13.83 27.87 -9.07
N ASP A 315 12.86 27.32 -9.80
CA ASP A 315 11.95 28.12 -10.65
C ASP A 315 10.88 28.88 -9.83
N ALA A 316 10.75 28.58 -8.54
CA ALA A 316 9.76 29.20 -7.64
C ALA A 316 10.39 30.24 -6.67
N ALA A 317 11.72 30.38 -6.68
CA ALA A 317 12.50 31.35 -5.89
C ALA A 317 12.86 32.57 -6.72
#